data_a2913e5c073076859770bd6cf2f1fdd6
#
_entry.id   a2913e5c073076859770bd6cf2f1fdd6
#
_cell.length_a   1.000
_cell.length_b   1.000
_cell.length_c   1.000
_cell.angle_alpha   90.00
_cell.angle_beta   90.00
_cell.angle_gamma   90.00
#
_symmetry.space_group_name_H-M   'P 1'
#
loop_
_entity.id
_entity.type
_entity.pdbx_description
1 polymer ?
#
loop_
_entity_poly.entity_id
_entity_poly.type
_entity_poly.pdbx_seq_one_letter_code
_entity_poly.pdbx_strand_id
1 'polypeptide(L)'
;MEAKPPLATCSSTDLETMQNEHHPECVVCARGNPAGLKLEFGLVAPGTVEASFVCDSRFQGYRDWVHGGVISTILDGAMTNCLFLCGLVAVPAEIKVRFRRPLPTGSKATARAWLDDMVGPIHIVRAEINRGGR
;
A
#
# COMPACT_ATOMS: atom_id res chain seq x y z
N MET A 1 3.46 19.90 -18.24
CA MET A 1 3.76 19.07 -17.05
C MET A 1 2.78 19.43 -15.94
N GLU A 2 2.11 18.45 -15.42
CA GLU A 2 1.16 18.67 -14.34
C GLU A 2 1.91 18.86 -13.01
N ALA A 3 1.39 19.75 -12.19
CA ALA A 3 1.93 19.95 -10.87
C ALA A 3 1.49 18.80 -9.94
N LYS A 4 2.34 18.48 -8.97
CA LYS A 4 1.99 17.55 -7.91
C LYS A 4 0.78 18.07 -7.16
N PRO A 5 -0.23 17.25 -6.87
CA PRO A 5 -1.39 17.72 -6.12
C PRO A 5 -0.97 18.22 -4.74
N PRO A 6 -1.63 19.27 -4.23
CA PRO A 6 -1.34 19.76 -2.89
C PRO A 6 -1.62 18.65 -1.87
N LEU A 7 -0.63 18.35 -1.01
CA LEU A 7 -0.79 17.33 0.03
C LEU A 7 -1.91 17.65 1.00
N ALA A 8 -2.21 18.94 1.17
CA ALA A 8 -3.28 19.37 2.07
C ALA A 8 -4.67 18.94 1.60
N THR A 9 -4.83 18.57 0.32
CA THR A 9 -6.13 18.11 -0.20
C THR A 9 -6.34 16.61 0.03
N CYS A 10 -5.30 15.89 0.44
CA CYS A 10 -5.40 14.46 0.72
C CYS A 10 -6.07 14.26 2.07
N SER A 11 -7.07 13.39 2.14
CA SER A 11 -7.83 13.17 3.36
C SER A 11 -8.24 11.71 3.56
N SER A 12 -8.48 11.33 4.82
CA SER A 12 -8.95 9.99 5.15
C SER A 12 -10.35 9.72 4.60
N THR A 13 -11.18 10.76 4.46
CA THR A 13 -12.51 10.62 3.88
C THR A 13 -12.43 10.22 2.42
N ASP A 14 -11.51 10.84 1.68
CA ASP A 14 -11.28 10.48 0.27
C ASP A 14 -10.80 9.05 0.17
N LEU A 15 -9.92 8.62 1.06
CA LEU A 15 -9.38 7.26 1.08
C LEU A 15 -10.51 6.23 1.20
N GLU A 16 -11.39 6.39 2.19
CA GLU A 16 -12.48 5.45 2.41
C GLU A 16 -13.44 5.40 1.23
N THR A 17 -13.83 6.57 0.72
CA THR A 17 -14.72 6.67 -0.43
C THR A 17 -14.14 5.99 -1.66
N MET A 18 -12.86 6.23 -1.93
CA MET A 18 -12.19 5.65 -3.08
C MET A 18 -12.03 4.14 -2.95
N GLN A 19 -11.75 3.64 -1.74
CA GLN A 19 -11.69 2.19 -1.49
C GLN A 19 -13.03 1.54 -1.76
N ASN A 20 -14.11 2.11 -1.26
CA ASN A 20 -15.45 1.55 -1.43
C ASN A 20 -15.89 1.56 -2.88
N GLU A 21 -15.54 2.59 -3.62
CA GLU A 21 -15.93 2.74 -5.02
C GLU A 21 -15.10 1.89 -5.97
N HIS A 22 -13.79 1.86 -5.79
CA HIS A 22 -12.86 1.26 -6.74
C HIS A 22 -12.22 -0.05 -6.29
N HIS A 23 -12.21 -0.33 -4.99
CA HIS A 23 -11.58 -1.53 -4.41
C HIS A 23 -12.51 -2.24 -3.43
N PRO A 24 -13.79 -2.52 -3.80
CA PRO A 24 -14.74 -3.11 -2.85
C PRO A 24 -14.37 -4.51 -2.38
N GLU A 25 -13.58 -5.24 -3.16
CA GLU A 25 -13.14 -6.59 -2.83
C GLU A 25 -11.64 -6.77 -2.99
N CYS A 26 -10.89 -5.70 -2.80
CA CYS A 26 -9.43 -5.72 -2.96
C CYS A 26 -8.77 -6.77 -2.06
N VAL A 27 -7.88 -7.56 -2.64
CA VAL A 27 -7.15 -8.60 -1.90
C VAL A 27 -6.26 -8.02 -0.79
N VAL A 28 -5.87 -6.76 -0.90
CA VAL A 28 -5.01 -6.11 0.10
C VAL A 28 -5.82 -5.43 1.18
N CYS A 29 -6.81 -4.60 0.82
CA CYS A 29 -7.42 -3.68 1.76
C CYS A 29 -8.91 -3.89 2.02
N ALA A 30 -9.62 -4.77 1.29
CA ALA A 30 -11.05 -4.94 1.50
C ALA A 30 -11.33 -5.90 2.65
N ARG A 31 -12.14 -5.44 3.61
CA ARG A 31 -12.54 -6.27 4.74
C ARG A 31 -13.46 -7.43 4.33
N GLY A 32 -14.23 -7.23 3.25
CA GLY A 32 -15.20 -8.19 2.78
C GLY A 32 -14.63 -9.35 1.99
N ASN A 33 -13.36 -9.30 1.62
CA ASN A 33 -12.75 -10.40 0.87
C ASN A 33 -12.20 -11.45 1.85
N PRO A 34 -12.83 -12.65 1.92
CA PRO A 34 -12.40 -13.66 2.90
C PRO A 34 -10.98 -14.18 2.65
N ALA A 35 -10.48 -14.07 1.41
CA ALA A 35 -9.13 -14.48 1.08
C ALA A 35 -8.12 -13.33 1.16
N GLY A 36 -8.57 -12.15 1.57
CA GLY A 36 -7.75 -10.94 1.56
C GLY A 36 -6.87 -10.78 2.79
N LEU A 37 -5.91 -9.88 2.65
CA LEU A 37 -4.99 -9.51 3.72
C LEU A 37 -5.63 -8.55 4.73
N LYS A 38 -6.63 -7.81 4.30
CA LYS A 38 -7.44 -6.90 5.14
C LYS A 38 -6.62 -5.83 5.86
N LEU A 39 -5.64 -5.28 5.16
CA LEU A 39 -4.84 -4.18 5.69
C LEU A 39 -5.68 -2.90 5.80
N GLU A 40 -5.60 -2.23 6.93
CA GLU A 40 -6.30 -0.97 7.15
C GLU A 40 -5.31 0.17 7.00
N PHE A 41 -5.34 0.82 5.84
CA PHE A 41 -4.49 1.97 5.57
C PHE A 41 -5.12 3.24 6.12
N GLY A 42 -4.29 4.07 6.72
CA GLY A 42 -4.73 5.36 7.23
C GLY A 42 -3.71 6.45 6.97
N LEU A 43 -4.18 7.69 7.04
CA LEU A 43 -3.34 8.87 6.91
C LEU A 43 -2.48 9.01 8.17
N VAL A 44 -1.16 9.07 8.00
CA VAL A 44 -0.21 9.23 9.12
C VAL A 44 0.62 10.51 9.01
N ALA A 45 0.69 11.09 7.82
CA ALA A 45 1.38 12.35 7.54
C ALA A 45 0.83 12.88 6.22
N PRO A 46 1.02 14.16 5.89
CA PRO A 46 0.53 14.67 4.61
C PRO A 46 0.97 13.79 3.44
N GLY A 47 -0.01 13.33 2.65
CA GLY A 47 0.24 12.51 1.47
C GLY A 47 0.79 11.10 1.75
N THR A 48 0.73 10.64 2.99
CA THR A 48 1.34 9.37 3.40
C THR A 48 0.31 8.46 4.06
N VAL A 49 0.23 7.22 3.57
CA VAL A 49 -0.61 6.19 4.18
C VAL A 49 0.26 5.14 4.84
N GLU A 50 -0.31 4.47 5.83
CA GLU A 50 0.39 3.41 6.56
C GLU A 50 -0.61 2.37 7.03
N ALA A 51 -0.19 1.10 7.05
CA ALA A 51 -0.94 0.00 7.65
C ALA A 51 0.00 -0.93 8.37
N SER A 52 -0.38 -1.36 9.57
CA SER A 52 0.34 -2.41 10.28
C SER A 52 -0.30 -3.75 9.95
N PHE A 53 0.50 -4.79 9.83
CA PHE A 53 -0.01 -6.10 9.45
C PHE A 53 0.86 -7.24 9.99
N VAL A 54 0.29 -8.43 9.97
CA VAL A 54 0.98 -9.68 10.25
C VAL A 54 0.57 -10.66 9.16
N CYS A 55 1.54 -11.26 8.48
CA CYS A 55 1.25 -12.33 7.53
C CYS A 55 1.50 -13.68 8.21
N ASP A 56 0.48 -14.52 8.22
CA ASP A 56 0.62 -15.86 8.75
C ASP A 56 1.14 -16.84 7.69
N SER A 57 1.20 -18.12 8.02
CA SER A 57 1.80 -19.15 7.15
C SER A 57 1.08 -19.34 5.82
N ARG A 58 -0.16 -18.85 5.67
CA ARG A 58 -0.86 -18.92 4.38
C ARG A 58 -0.18 -18.10 3.31
N PHE A 59 0.64 -17.12 3.72
CA PHE A 59 1.29 -16.19 2.82
C PHE A 59 2.79 -16.47 2.69
N GLN A 60 3.24 -17.64 3.10
CA GLN A 60 4.66 -17.97 3.01
C GLN A 60 5.06 -18.44 1.61
N GLY A 61 6.31 -18.16 1.27
CA GLY A 61 7.00 -18.78 0.15
C GLY A 61 7.92 -19.86 0.71
N TYR A 62 9.19 -19.53 0.93
CA TYR A 62 10.07 -20.42 1.68
C TYR A 62 9.53 -20.55 3.11
N ARG A 63 9.83 -21.69 3.73
CA ARG A 63 9.33 -21.95 5.08
C ARG A 63 9.65 -20.78 6.01
N ASP A 64 8.60 -20.31 6.71
CA ASP A 64 8.68 -19.24 7.70
C ASP A 64 8.96 -17.84 7.17
N TRP A 65 8.98 -17.67 5.84
CA TRP A 65 9.19 -16.35 5.22
C TRP A 65 8.00 -15.97 4.37
N VAL A 66 7.57 -14.71 4.49
CA VAL A 66 6.49 -14.20 3.65
C VAL A 66 6.94 -14.23 2.18
N HIS A 67 6.08 -14.72 1.31
CA HIS A 67 6.38 -14.84 -0.12
C HIS A 67 6.67 -13.46 -0.74
N GLY A 68 7.70 -13.38 -1.59
CA GLY A 68 8.06 -12.12 -2.24
C GLY A 68 6.94 -11.51 -3.07
N GLY A 69 6.13 -12.35 -3.72
CA GLY A 69 4.95 -11.87 -4.45
C GLY A 69 3.90 -11.25 -3.53
N VAL A 70 3.76 -11.78 -2.32
CA VAL A 70 2.85 -11.20 -1.31
C VAL A 70 3.38 -9.84 -0.86
N ILE A 71 4.69 -9.73 -0.62
CA ILE A 71 5.34 -8.45 -0.30
C ILE A 71 5.05 -7.43 -1.40
N SER A 72 5.23 -7.82 -2.66
CA SER A 72 4.97 -6.94 -3.80
C SER A 72 3.51 -6.52 -3.87
N THR A 73 2.59 -7.44 -3.56
CA THR A 73 1.15 -7.18 -3.52
C THR A 73 0.82 -6.12 -2.45
N ILE A 74 1.41 -6.25 -1.28
CA ILE A 74 1.20 -5.29 -0.18
C ILE A 74 1.74 -3.91 -0.57
N LEU A 75 2.93 -3.86 -1.16
CA LEU A 75 3.52 -2.59 -1.60
C LEU A 75 2.67 -1.92 -2.68
N ASP A 76 2.17 -2.70 -3.65
CA ASP A 76 1.28 -2.18 -4.67
C ASP A 76 -0.01 -1.63 -4.06
N GLY A 77 -0.60 -2.37 -3.13
CA GLY A 77 -1.79 -1.92 -2.42
C GLY A 77 -1.56 -0.65 -1.61
N ALA A 78 -0.41 -0.53 -0.97
CA ALA A 78 -0.05 0.67 -0.22
C ALA A 78 0.06 1.88 -1.15
N MET A 79 0.71 1.72 -2.30
CA MET A 79 0.86 2.79 -3.28
C MET A 79 -0.48 3.20 -3.88
N THR A 80 -1.36 2.24 -4.17
CA THR A 80 -2.70 2.52 -4.66
C THR A 80 -3.50 3.30 -3.63
N ASN A 81 -3.44 2.91 -2.37
CA ASN A 81 -4.13 3.61 -1.29
C ASN A 81 -3.58 5.02 -1.06
N CYS A 82 -2.29 5.22 -1.31
CA CYS A 82 -1.69 6.55 -1.27
C CYS A 82 -2.33 7.47 -2.33
N LEU A 83 -2.53 6.96 -3.55
CA LEU A 83 -3.19 7.72 -4.60
C LEU A 83 -4.65 7.98 -4.26
N PHE A 84 -5.35 7.00 -3.70
CA PHE A 84 -6.74 7.16 -3.25
C PHE A 84 -6.86 8.25 -2.19
N LEU A 85 -5.89 8.34 -1.29
CA LEU A 85 -5.87 9.39 -0.26
C LEU A 85 -5.92 10.78 -0.90
N CYS A 86 -5.34 10.92 -2.08
CA CYS A 86 -5.32 12.18 -2.83
C CYS A 86 -6.41 12.26 -3.91
N GLY A 87 -7.40 11.36 -3.87
CA GLY A 87 -8.50 11.35 -4.82
C GLY A 87 -8.12 10.93 -6.24
N LEU A 88 -7.04 10.19 -6.38
CA LEU A 88 -6.52 9.79 -7.69
C LEU A 88 -6.73 8.30 -7.93
N VAL A 89 -7.13 7.96 -9.16
CA VAL A 89 -7.24 6.57 -9.62
C VAL A 89 -6.20 6.36 -10.71
N ALA A 90 -5.33 5.39 -10.51
CA ALA A 90 -4.32 5.05 -11.50
C ALA A 90 -3.95 3.58 -11.37
N VAL A 91 -3.49 3.00 -12.48
CA VAL A 91 -3.00 1.63 -12.49
C VAL A 91 -1.49 1.67 -12.65
N PRO A 92 -0.74 0.72 -12.08
CA PRO A 92 0.70 0.72 -12.25
C PRO A 92 1.08 0.39 -13.68
N ALA A 93 1.99 1.20 -14.25
CA ALA A 93 2.63 0.89 -15.53
C ALA A 93 3.90 0.09 -15.27
N GLU A 94 4.52 0.31 -14.12
CA GLU A 94 5.74 -0.37 -13.73
C GLU A 94 5.80 -0.38 -12.21
N ILE A 95 6.26 -1.48 -11.66
CA ILE A 95 6.57 -1.57 -10.23
C ILE A 95 7.96 -2.18 -10.09
N LYS A 96 8.81 -1.54 -9.28
CA LYS A 96 10.16 -2.01 -9.02
C LYS A 96 10.28 -2.28 -7.53
N VAL A 97 10.60 -3.51 -7.15
CA VAL A 97 10.70 -3.92 -5.76
C VAL A 97 12.12 -4.37 -5.45
N ARG A 98 12.65 -3.86 -4.34
CA ARG A 98 13.94 -4.31 -3.82
C ARG A 98 13.70 -5.03 -2.50
N PHE A 99 14.08 -6.30 -2.47
CA PHE A 99 13.95 -7.14 -1.27
C PHE A 99 15.27 -7.06 -0.51
N ARG A 100 15.26 -6.30 0.57
CA ARG A 100 16.49 -6.09 1.36
C ARG A 100 16.68 -7.13 2.44
N ARG A 101 15.57 -7.51 3.10
CA ARG A 101 15.58 -8.49 4.17
C ARG A 101 14.33 -9.35 4.07
N PRO A 102 14.42 -10.64 4.40
CA PRO A 102 13.25 -11.48 4.47
C PRO A 102 12.33 -11.01 5.61
N LEU A 103 11.02 -11.16 5.40
CA LEU A 103 10.03 -10.87 6.43
C LEU A 103 9.54 -12.20 7.00
N PRO A 104 9.79 -12.49 8.27
CA PRO A 104 9.30 -13.74 8.87
C PRO A 104 7.78 -13.75 8.97
N THR A 105 7.16 -14.91 8.70
CA THR A 105 5.74 -15.07 8.98
C THR A 105 5.50 -14.91 10.48
N GLY A 106 4.36 -14.33 10.84
CA GLY A 106 4.01 -14.11 12.23
C GLY A 106 4.61 -12.85 12.84
N SER A 107 5.51 -12.16 12.14
CA SER A 107 6.07 -10.93 12.67
C SER A 107 5.23 -9.72 12.27
N LYS A 108 5.19 -8.74 13.17
CA LYS A 108 4.48 -7.49 12.91
C LYS A 108 5.32 -6.60 11.99
N ALA A 109 4.69 -6.04 10.97
CA ALA A 109 5.33 -5.15 10.02
C ALA A 109 4.42 -3.98 9.70
N THR A 110 4.99 -2.95 9.08
CA THR A 110 4.28 -1.75 8.69
C THR A 110 4.58 -1.45 7.23
N ALA A 111 3.53 -1.23 6.45
CA ALA A 111 3.64 -0.79 5.06
C ALA A 111 3.30 0.69 5.00
N ARG A 112 4.14 1.47 4.35
CA ARG A 112 3.99 2.92 4.24
C ARG A 112 4.21 3.33 2.79
N ALA A 113 3.38 4.24 2.28
CA ALA A 113 3.53 4.75 0.91
C ALA A 113 3.29 6.26 0.87
N TRP A 114 3.99 6.92 -0.05
CA TRP A 114 3.88 8.36 -0.25
C TRP A 114 4.09 8.71 -1.72
N LEU A 115 3.44 9.80 -2.14
CA LEU A 115 3.61 10.32 -3.50
C LEU A 115 4.93 11.07 -3.56
N ASP A 116 5.83 10.61 -4.41
CA ASP A 116 7.18 11.17 -4.52
C ASP A 116 7.28 12.24 -5.58
N ASP A 117 6.69 12.01 -6.75
CA ASP A 117 6.81 12.97 -7.86
C ASP A 117 5.72 12.73 -8.90
N MET A 118 5.60 13.67 -9.81
CA MET A 118 4.75 13.56 -11.00
C MET A 118 5.54 14.03 -12.20
N VAL A 119 5.55 13.19 -13.24
CA VAL A 119 6.24 13.51 -14.50
C VAL A 119 5.22 13.34 -15.62
N GLY A 120 4.65 14.47 -16.12
CA GLY A 120 3.55 14.43 -17.06
C GLY A 120 2.34 13.73 -16.43
N PRO A 121 1.74 12.75 -17.11
CA PRO A 121 0.62 12.01 -16.54
C PRO A 121 1.04 10.90 -15.56
N ILE A 122 2.34 10.71 -15.36
CA ILE A 122 2.86 9.61 -14.54
C ILE A 122 3.04 10.06 -13.08
N HIS A 123 2.49 9.28 -12.16
CA HIS A 123 2.65 9.49 -10.74
C HIS A 123 3.72 8.51 -10.23
N ILE A 124 4.72 9.05 -9.54
CA ILE A 124 5.78 8.24 -8.95
C ILE A 124 5.48 8.12 -7.46
N VAL A 125 5.16 6.91 -7.04
CA VAL A 125 4.82 6.60 -5.65
C VAL A 125 5.89 5.67 -5.08
N ARG A 126 6.32 5.95 -3.87
CA ARG A 126 7.27 5.11 -3.17
C ARG A 126 6.60 4.43 -1.99
N ALA A 127 7.07 3.24 -1.68
CA ALA A 127 6.55 2.48 -0.56
C ALA A 127 7.66 1.67 0.09
N GLU A 128 7.46 1.35 1.36
CA GLU A 128 8.39 0.50 2.08
C GLU A 128 7.64 -0.35 3.10
N ILE A 129 8.21 -1.49 3.43
CA ILE A 129 7.75 -2.33 4.52
C ILE A 129 8.86 -2.40 5.54
N ASN A 130 8.53 -2.05 6.77
CA ASN A 130 9.45 -2.09 7.89
C ASN A 130 8.95 -3.05 8.96
N ARG A 131 9.87 -3.77 9.58
CA ARG A 131 9.58 -4.70 10.64
C ARG A 131 9.75 -4.00 12.00
N GLY A 132 8.93 -4.37 12.96
CA GLY A 132 9.06 -3.84 14.30
C GLY A 132 8.55 -2.41 14.48
N GLY A 133 7.65 -1.96 13.59
CA GLY A 133 7.05 -0.63 13.69
C GLY A 133 7.92 0.51 13.21
N ARG A 134 8.91 0.22 12.42
CA ARG A 134 9.82 1.23 11.89
C ARG A 134 9.75 1.34 10.39
#